data_10980c1789768e9c5a7b465935161697
#
_entry.id   10980c1789768e9c5a7b465935161697
#
_cell.length_a   1.000
_cell.length_b   1.000
_cell.length_c   1.000
_cell.angle_alpha   90.00
_cell.angle_beta   90.00
_cell.angle_gamma   90.00
#
_symmetry.space_group_name_H-M   'P 1'
#
loop_
_entity.id
_entity.type
_entity.pdbx_description
1 polymer ?
#
loop_
_entity_poly.entity_id
_entity_poly.type
_entity_poly.pdbx_seq_one_letter_code
_entity_poly.pdbx_strand_id
1 'polypeptide(L)'
;MKGVILAGGTGSRLYPLTRVTNKHLLPVGRYPMIYHPIMRLRRAGVTEIVLVTSPEHMGDVVNLLGSGSRLGVDLTYRVQDEPGGIAQALALCETFVGDDPFVVVLGDNVLGEDFDKDVIAFREQTAKGPGARVLLKEVRDPERYGVPEFENGRIVRVIEKPSDPPSSFSVIGIYFYDSSVFEHIRTLTPSQRGELEITDVSNAYADRGLLTHGTLTNWWGDAGTFEGLEEANSLARDLIYEEIGLGEGT
;
A
#
# COMPACT_ATOMS: atom_id res chain seq x y z
N MET A 1 14.93 2.54 6.77
CA MET A 1 13.80 2.39 5.82
C MET A 1 12.53 2.74 6.55
N LYS A 2 11.72 3.61 6.01
CA LYS A 2 10.47 4.10 6.59
C LYS A 2 9.26 3.45 5.93
N GLY A 3 8.12 3.50 6.60
CA GLY A 3 6.84 3.00 6.10
C GLY A 3 5.90 4.15 5.76
N VAL A 4 5.13 3.99 4.70
CA VAL A 4 4.05 4.89 4.30
C VAL A 4 2.78 4.06 4.16
N ILE A 5 1.72 4.42 4.87
CA ILE A 5 0.40 3.80 4.70
C ILE A 5 -0.55 4.83 4.11
N LEU A 6 -1.14 4.50 2.97
CA LEU A 6 -2.10 5.38 2.29
C LEU A 6 -3.53 4.92 2.59
N ALA A 7 -4.24 5.72 3.38
CA ALA A 7 -5.58 5.45 3.89
C ALA A 7 -6.55 6.64 3.67
N GLY A 8 -6.28 7.50 2.69
CA GLY A 8 -7.04 8.74 2.41
C GLY A 8 -8.25 8.57 1.49
N GLY A 9 -8.49 7.39 0.92
CA GLY A 9 -9.59 7.17 -0.01
C GLY A 9 -10.97 7.33 0.64
N THR A 10 -11.95 7.85 -0.13
CA THR A 10 -13.32 8.14 0.33
C THR A 10 -14.16 6.91 0.66
N GLY A 11 -13.74 5.71 0.22
CA GLY A 11 -14.50 4.47 0.46
C GLY A 11 -15.85 4.40 -0.25
N SER A 12 -16.08 5.19 -1.29
CA SER A 12 -17.38 5.28 -2.01
C SER A 12 -17.89 3.93 -2.52
N ARG A 13 -16.99 3.02 -2.90
CA ARG A 13 -17.32 1.66 -3.34
C ARG A 13 -17.86 0.75 -2.23
N LEU A 14 -17.69 1.15 -0.97
CA LEU A 14 -18.20 0.44 0.22
C LEU A 14 -19.41 1.17 0.84
N TYR A 15 -19.98 2.18 0.16
CA TYR A 15 -21.20 2.81 0.63
C TYR A 15 -22.36 1.80 0.66
N PRO A 16 -23.22 1.71 1.73
CA PRO A 16 -23.33 2.71 2.81
C PRO A 16 -22.46 2.48 4.07
N LEU A 17 -21.62 1.43 4.14
CA LEU A 17 -20.79 1.16 5.31
C LEU A 17 -19.89 2.34 5.67
N THR A 18 -19.40 3.05 4.66
CA THR A 18 -18.49 4.20 4.81
C THR A 18 -19.20 5.53 5.04
N ARG A 19 -20.53 5.53 5.27
CA ARG A 19 -21.27 6.76 5.55
C ARG A 19 -20.90 7.40 6.89
N VAL A 20 -20.51 6.60 7.86
CA VAL A 20 -20.27 7.01 9.24
C VAL A 20 -18.88 6.66 9.75
N THR A 21 -18.04 6.06 8.90
CA THR A 21 -16.68 5.65 9.27
C THR A 21 -15.77 5.57 8.05
N ASN A 22 -14.46 5.66 8.27
CA ASN A 22 -13.46 5.38 7.23
C ASN A 22 -13.44 3.89 6.88
N LYS A 23 -13.27 3.53 5.60
CA LYS A 23 -13.20 2.14 5.18
C LYS A 23 -12.11 1.34 5.92
N HIS A 24 -10.97 1.97 6.22
CA HIS A 24 -9.85 1.33 6.89
C HIS A 24 -10.09 1.03 8.39
N LEU A 25 -11.21 1.54 8.94
CA LEU A 25 -11.69 1.22 10.30
C LEU A 25 -12.70 0.08 10.30
N LEU A 26 -13.20 -0.33 9.12
CA LEU A 26 -14.06 -1.52 9.00
C LEU A 26 -13.29 -2.77 9.42
N PRO A 27 -13.97 -3.74 10.05
CA PRO A 27 -13.32 -4.97 10.47
C PRO A 27 -12.94 -5.85 9.28
N VAL A 28 -11.74 -6.43 9.35
CA VAL A 28 -11.29 -7.52 8.47
C VAL A 28 -10.73 -8.62 9.38
N GLY A 29 -11.38 -9.78 9.37
CA GLY A 29 -11.15 -10.81 10.37
C GLY A 29 -11.45 -10.29 11.77
N ARG A 30 -10.46 -10.30 12.66
CA ARG A 30 -10.58 -9.89 14.07
C ARG A 30 -10.17 -8.45 14.35
N TYR A 31 -9.68 -7.73 13.35
CA TYR A 31 -9.02 -6.43 13.52
C TYR A 31 -9.61 -5.37 12.60
N PRO A 32 -9.52 -4.08 12.95
CA PRO A 32 -9.72 -3.01 11.98
C PRO A 32 -8.77 -3.20 10.79
N MET A 33 -9.25 -2.94 9.57
CA MET A 33 -8.50 -3.13 8.33
C MET A 33 -7.09 -2.52 8.37
N ILE A 34 -6.96 -1.33 8.94
CA ILE A 34 -5.69 -0.59 9.02
C ILE A 34 -4.62 -1.29 9.88
N TYR A 35 -5.00 -2.23 10.75
CA TYR A 35 -4.02 -2.98 11.54
C TYR A 35 -3.19 -3.90 10.67
N HIS A 36 -3.77 -4.46 9.60
CA HIS A 36 -3.07 -5.40 8.74
C HIS A 36 -1.82 -4.80 8.09
N PRO A 37 -1.86 -3.66 7.38
CA PRO A 37 -0.65 -3.05 6.82
C PRO A 37 0.34 -2.62 7.90
N ILE A 38 -0.11 -2.11 9.06
CA ILE A 38 0.78 -1.74 10.17
C ILE A 38 1.55 -2.96 10.67
N MET A 39 0.87 -4.08 10.92
CA MET A 39 1.51 -5.28 11.44
C MET A 39 2.46 -5.94 10.43
N ARG A 40 2.14 -5.86 9.13
CA ARG A 40 3.05 -6.34 8.08
C ARG A 40 4.32 -5.51 7.98
N LEU A 41 4.21 -4.18 8.08
CA LEU A 41 5.36 -3.29 8.16
C LEU A 41 6.23 -3.59 9.39
N ARG A 42 5.60 -3.68 10.56
CA ARG A 42 6.30 -4.03 11.80
C ARG A 42 7.07 -5.34 11.69
N ARG A 43 6.43 -6.42 11.22
CA ARG A 43 7.06 -7.73 11.03
C ARG A 43 8.21 -7.71 10.03
N ALA A 44 8.11 -6.85 9.03
CA ALA A 44 9.20 -6.59 8.08
C ALA A 44 10.32 -5.69 8.65
N GLY A 45 10.26 -5.31 9.94
CA GLY A 45 11.25 -4.46 10.60
C GLY A 45 11.17 -2.98 10.21
N VAL A 46 9.99 -2.52 9.77
CA VAL A 46 9.70 -1.13 9.43
C VAL A 46 8.74 -0.56 10.48
N THR A 47 9.29 0.21 11.41
CA THR A 47 8.55 0.69 12.60
C THR A 47 8.29 2.18 12.62
N GLU A 48 9.05 2.99 11.86
CA GLU A 48 8.74 4.41 11.65
C GLU A 48 7.77 4.53 10.48
N ILE A 49 6.53 4.94 10.72
CA ILE A 49 5.45 4.90 9.73
C ILE A 49 4.72 6.24 9.67
N VAL A 50 4.52 6.77 8.46
CA VAL A 50 3.56 7.85 8.23
C VAL A 50 2.26 7.26 7.67
N LEU A 51 1.14 7.67 8.25
CA LEU A 51 -0.19 7.30 7.81
C LEU A 51 -0.89 8.51 7.21
N VAL A 52 -1.30 8.39 5.95
CA VAL A 52 -2.07 9.42 5.24
C VAL A 52 -3.54 9.06 5.29
N THR A 53 -4.38 9.97 5.77
CA THR A 53 -5.85 9.79 5.83
C THR A 53 -6.59 11.05 5.36
N SER A 54 -7.91 10.96 5.19
CA SER A 54 -8.74 12.12 4.86
C SER A 54 -9.04 12.98 6.08
N PRO A 55 -9.39 14.28 5.91
CA PRO A 55 -9.72 15.17 7.01
C PRO A 55 -10.87 14.66 7.89
N GLU A 56 -11.91 14.10 7.26
CA GLU A 56 -13.16 13.71 7.92
C GLU A 56 -12.94 12.63 8.99
N HIS A 57 -11.93 11.77 8.80
CA HIS A 57 -11.72 10.59 9.66
C HIS A 57 -10.39 10.61 10.42
N MET A 58 -9.63 11.70 10.34
CA MET A 58 -8.36 11.82 11.08
C MET A 58 -8.54 11.56 12.57
N GLY A 59 -9.59 12.13 13.17
CA GLY A 59 -9.88 11.98 14.60
C GLY A 59 -10.10 10.51 15.00
N ASP A 60 -10.87 9.76 14.22
CA ASP A 60 -11.17 8.36 14.48
C ASP A 60 -9.91 7.48 14.35
N VAL A 61 -9.10 7.75 13.32
CA VAL A 61 -7.84 7.04 13.09
C VAL A 61 -6.85 7.29 14.24
N VAL A 62 -6.70 8.55 14.68
CA VAL A 62 -5.81 8.90 15.80
C VAL A 62 -6.33 8.32 17.12
N ASN A 63 -7.64 8.33 17.35
CA ASN A 63 -8.24 7.73 18.55
C ASN A 63 -8.00 6.22 18.62
N LEU A 64 -8.05 5.52 17.48
CA LEU A 64 -7.80 4.09 17.41
C LEU A 64 -6.32 3.74 17.61
N LEU A 65 -5.42 4.45 16.92
CA LEU A 65 -4.02 4.06 16.76
C LEU A 65 -3.08 4.76 17.75
N GLY A 66 -3.45 5.96 18.24
CA GLY A 66 -2.59 6.79 19.08
C GLY A 66 -1.24 7.08 18.43
N SER A 67 -0.17 6.97 19.20
CA SER A 67 1.21 7.06 18.69
C SER A 67 1.70 5.80 17.97
N GLY A 68 0.92 4.72 17.95
CA GLY A 68 1.34 3.42 17.44
C GLY A 68 2.09 2.54 18.45
N SER A 69 2.40 3.05 19.63
CA SER A 69 3.21 2.33 20.64
C SER A 69 2.60 0.98 21.04
N ARG A 70 1.26 0.87 21.14
CA ARG A 70 0.57 -0.39 21.42
C ARG A 70 0.75 -1.43 20.30
N LEU A 71 1.02 -0.98 19.09
CA LEU A 71 1.28 -1.83 17.92
C LEU A 71 2.78 -2.04 17.69
N GLY A 72 3.65 -1.47 18.54
CA GLY A 72 5.09 -1.57 18.44
C GLY A 72 5.69 -0.80 17.27
N VAL A 73 5.06 0.30 16.89
CA VAL A 73 5.48 1.22 15.82
C VAL A 73 5.43 2.67 16.32
N ASP A 74 6.04 3.59 15.57
CA ASP A 74 5.95 5.03 15.76
C ASP A 74 5.18 5.64 14.58
N LEU A 75 4.00 6.22 14.88
CA LEU A 75 3.10 6.75 13.87
C LEU A 75 3.16 8.28 13.78
N THR A 76 3.42 8.74 12.58
CA THR A 76 3.19 10.14 12.16
C THR A 76 1.96 10.18 11.25
N TYR A 77 1.22 11.29 11.26
CA TYR A 77 0.01 11.43 10.47
C TYR A 77 0.12 12.56 9.45
N ARG A 78 -0.51 12.38 8.29
CA ARG A 78 -0.70 13.39 7.26
C ARG A 78 -2.14 13.39 6.78
N VAL A 79 -2.62 14.54 6.37
CA VAL A 79 -3.97 14.70 5.82
C VAL A 79 -3.87 14.89 4.32
N GLN A 80 -4.64 14.12 3.57
CA GLN A 80 -4.89 14.31 2.16
C GLN A 80 -6.22 15.06 2.02
N ASP A 81 -6.15 16.36 1.71
CA ASP A 81 -7.33 17.23 1.68
C ASP A 81 -8.28 16.88 0.53
N GLU A 82 -7.73 16.45 -0.62
CA GLU A 82 -8.49 16.08 -1.80
C GLU A 82 -8.01 14.74 -2.38
N PRO A 83 -8.92 13.89 -2.90
CA PRO A 83 -8.57 12.58 -3.43
C PRO A 83 -7.93 12.67 -4.84
N GLY A 84 -6.68 13.08 -4.91
CA GLY A 84 -5.92 13.27 -6.17
C GLY A 84 -5.10 12.04 -6.61
N GLY A 85 -5.38 10.85 -6.08
CA GLY A 85 -4.71 9.60 -6.43
C GLY A 85 -3.59 9.20 -5.47
N ILE A 86 -3.05 7.99 -5.70
CA ILE A 86 -2.03 7.37 -4.84
C ILE A 86 -0.72 8.18 -4.86
N ALA A 87 -0.28 8.63 -6.03
CA ALA A 87 0.96 9.40 -6.15
C ALA A 87 0.84 10.78 -5.50
N GLN A 88 -0.33 11.42 -5.53
CA GLN A 88 -0.58 12.67 -4.81
C GLN A 88 -0.50 12.48 -3.28
N ALA A 89 -1.13 11.43 -2.76
CA ALA A 89 -1.05 11.09 -1.34
C ALA A 89 0.40 10.81 -0.91
N LEU A 90 1.16 10.12 -1.76
CA LEU A 90 2.57 9.82 -1.52
C LEU A 90 3.42 11.10 -1.45
N ALA A 91 3.16 12.09 -2.30
CA ALA A 91 3.87 13.37 -2.29
C ALA A 91 3.83 14.08 -0.92
N LEU A 92 2.75 13.92 -0.15
CA LEU A 92 2.60 14.50 1.19
C LEU A 92 3.60 13.91 2.21
N CYS A 93 4.23 12.79 1.86
CA CYS A 93 5.14 12.07 2.76
C CYS A 93 6.61 12.46 2.57
N GLU A 94 6.96 13.28 1.56
CA GLU A 94 8.33 13.62 1.20
C GLU A 94 9.18 14.09 2.38
N THR A 95 8.69 15.05 3.18
CA THR A 95 9.41 15.56 4.35
C THR A 95 9.63 14.50 5.42
N PHE A 96 8.69 13.57 5.61
CA PHE A 96 8.85 12.46 6.55
C PHE A 96 9.87 11.45 6.06
N VAL A 97 9.81 11.10 4.78
CA VAL A 97 10.71 10.13 4.15
C VAL A 97 12.15 10.66 4.14
N GLY A 98 12.35 11.92 3.73
CA GLY A 98 13.69 12.48 3.51
C GLY A 98 14.43 11.69 2.43
N ASP A 99 15.70 11.36 2.68
CA ASP A 99 16.54 10.59 1.75
C ASP A 99 16.49 9.07 1.96
N ASP A 100 15.69 8.60 2.93
CA ASP A 100 15.59 7.16 3.23
C ASP A 100 14.84 6.39 2.13
N PRO A 101 15.28 5.15 1.80
CA PRO A 101 14.41 4.23 1.08
C PRO A 101 13.20 3.88 1.95
N PHE A 102 12.05 3.65 1.31
CA PHE A 102 10.81 3.43 2.04
C PHE A 102 9.88 2.45 1.33
N VAL A 103 8.89 1.96 2.05
CA VAL A 103 7.84 1.08 1.52
C VAL A 103 6.48 1.74 1.70
N VAL A 104 5.68 1.73 0.63
CA VAL A 104 4.30 2.20 0.60
C VAL A 104 3.38 0.99 0.65
N VAL A 105 2.38 1.02 1.53
CA VAL A 105 1.33 0.00 1.62
C VAL A 105 -0.03 0.71 1.54
N LEU A 106 -0.88 0.24 0.65
CA LEU A 106 -2.27 0.72 0.63
C LEU A 106 -3.04 0.13 1.81
N GLY A 107 -3.81 0.98 2.48
CA GLY A 107 -4.46 0.66 3.75
C GLY A 107 -5.54 -0.43 3.67
N ASP A 108 -6.00 -0.76 2.47
CA ASP A 108 -7.00 -1.81 2.19
C ASP A 108 -6.40 -3.13 1.67
N ASN A 109 -5.07 -3.24 1.63
CA ASN A 109 -4.39 -4.46 1.24
C ASN A 109 -4.12 -5.36 2.45
N VAL A 110 -4.63 -6.59 2.39
CA VAL A 110 -4.50 -7.60 3.44
C VAL A 110 -3.74 -8.81 2.89
N LEU A 111 -2.73 -9.26 3.64
CA LEU A 111 -1.78 -10.27 3.18
C LEU A 111 -1.77 -11.51 4.08
N GLY A 112 -1.63 -12.68 3.48
CA GLY A 112 -1.43 -13.94 4.18
C GLY A 112 0.04 -14.25 4.54
N GLU A 113 0.98 -13.45 4.06
CA GLU A 113 2.42 -13.63 4.32
C GLU A 113 3.11 -12.29 4.61
N ASP A 114 4.29 -12.37 5.20
CA ASP A 114 5.16 -11.22 5.43
C ASP A 114 6.02 -10.95 4.18
N PHE A 115 6.54 -9.72 4.04
CA PHE A 115 7.39 -9.28 2.92
C PHE A 115 8.77 -8.79 3.36
N ASP A 116 9.27 -9.30 4.48
CA ASP A 116 10.59 -9.00 5.03
C ASP A 116 11.73 -9.28 4.04
N LYS A 117 11.62 -10.37 3.27
CA LYS A 117 12.56 -10.69 2.17
C LYS A 117 12.62 -9.58 1.11
N ASP A 118 11.49 -8.93 0.82
CA ASP A 118 11.43 -7.86 -0.16
C ASP A 118 11.99 -6.55 0.39
N VAL A 119 11.83 -6.29 1.69
CA VAL A 119 12.51 -5.20 2.40
C VAL A 119 14.04 -5.38 2.32
N ILE A 120 14.54 -6.59 2.55
CA ILE A 120 15.98 -6.91 2.46
C ILE A 120 16.47 -6.71 1.03
N ALA A 121 15.77 -7.29 0.05
CA ALA A 121 16.14 -7.18 -1.36
C ALA A 121 16.16 -5.72 -1.84
N PHE A 122 15.21 -4.91 -1.39
CA PHE A 122 15.18 -3.50 -1.77
C PHE A 122 16.29 -2.68 -1.10
N ARG A 123 16.63 -2.96 0.16
CA ARG A 123 17.81 -2.34 0.82
C ARG A 123 19.11 -2.66 0.07
N GLU A 124 19.26 -3.90 -0.39
CA GLU A 124 20.42 -4.30 -1.20
C GLU A 124 20.45 -3.62 -2.58
N GLN A 125 19.27 -3.41 -3.17
CA GLN A 125 19.14 -2.68 -4.43
C GLN A 125 19.55 -1.22 -4.26
N THR A 126 18.99 -0.52 -3.27
CA THR A 126 19.27 0.91 -3.04
C THR A 126 20.70 1.19 -2.54
N ALA A 127 21.37 0.22 -1.93
CA ALA A 127 22.78 0.32 -1.62
C ALA A 127 23.70 0.37 -2.87
N LYS A 128 23.17 -0.04 -4.04
CA LYS A 128 23.88 -0.05 -5.33
C LYS A 128 23.51 1.13 -6.24
N GLY A 129 22.44 1.83 -5.92
CA GLY A 129 21.93 2.96 -6.70
C GLY A 129 20.42 3.13 -6.57
N PRO A 130 19.85 4.11 -7.28
CA PRO A 130 18.42 4.37 -7.24
C PRO A 130 17.60 3.17 -7.76
N GLY A 131 16.35 3.06 -7.31
CA GLY A 131 15.47 2.01 -7.80
C GLY A 131 14.10 1.99 -7.16
N ALA A 132 13.24 1.16 -7.75
CA ALA A 132 11.94 0.82 -7.22
C ALA A 132 11.72 -0.69 -7.23
N ARG A 133 10.81 -1.14 -6.38
CA ARG A 133 10.35 -2.52 -6.34
C ARG A 133 8.85 -2.56 -6.12
N VAL A 134 8.16 -3.47 -6.81
CA VAL A 134 6.74 -3.72 -6.63
C VAL A 134 6.51 -5.17 -6.21
N LEU A 135 5.43 -5.43 -5.50
CA LEU A 135 5.00 -6.79 -5.24
C LEU A 135 3.90 -7.20 -6.20
N LEU A 136 3.99 -8.43 -6.65
CA LEU A 136 3.08 -9.04 -7.60
C LEU A 136 2.29 -10.16 -6.94
N LYS A 137 1.05 -10.33 -7.38
CA LYS A 137 0.22 -11.50 -7.09
C LYS A 137 -0.40 -12.01 -8.38
N GLU A 138 -0.36 -13.32 -8.60
CA GLU A 138 -1.14 -13.95 -9.65
C GLU A 138 -2.62 -13.94 -9.27
N VAL A 139 -3.48 -13.43 -10.16
CA VAL A 139 -4.91 -13.21 -9.96
C VAL A 139 -5.72 -13.75 -11.14
N ARG A 140 -7.02 -13.93 -10.93
CA ARG A 140 -7.94 -14.42 -11.97
C ARG A 140 -8.49 -13.31 -12.87
N ASP A 141 -8.49 -12.08 -12.37
CA ASP A 141 -9.09 -10.88 -12.96
C ASP A 141 -8.07 -9.72 -13.03
N PRO A 142 -6.93 -9.92 -13.74
CA PRO A 142 -5.84 -8.94 -13.75
C PRO A 142 -6.26 -7.58 -14.33
N GLU A 143 -7.27 -7.54 -15.22
CA GLU A 143 -7.82 -6.32 -15.82
C GLU A 143 -8.37 -5.31 -14.80
N ARG A 144 -8.50 -5.68 -13.54
CA ARG A 144 -8.94 -4.77 -12.47
C ARG A 144 -7.81 -3.93 -11.89
N TYR A 145 -6.56 -4.26 -12.18
CA TYR A 145 -5.35 -3.77 -11.51
C TYR A 145 -4.31 -3.23 -12.50
N GLY A 146 -3.20 -2.75 -11.98
CA GLY A 146 -2.00 -2.52 -12.77
C GLY A 146 -1.36 -3.87 -13.15
N VAL A 147 -1.20 -4.14 -14.43
CA VAL A 147 -0.69 -5.42 -14.95
C VAL A 147 0.71 -5.25 -15.52
N PRO A 148 1.70 -6.03 -15.03
CA PRO A 148 3.06 -5.96 -15.55
C PRO A 148 3.18 -6.67 -16.90
N GLU A 149 3.89 -6.04 -17.83
CA GLU A 149 4.40 -6.62 -19.05
C GLU A 149 5.85 -7.01 -18.84
N PHE A 150 6.21 -8.24 -19.22
CA PHE A 150 7.54 -8.80 -18.98
C PHE A 150 8.33 -9.00 -20.27
N GLU A 151 9.61 -8.62 -20.23
CA GLU A 151 10.62 -9.04 -21.19
C GLU A 151 11.83 -9.63 -20.46
N ASN A 152 12.21 -10.85 -20.82
CA ASN A 152 13.36 -11.57 -20.22
C ASN A 152 13.31 -11.61 -18.68
N GLY A 153 12.12 -11.75 -18.08
CA GLY A 153 11.91 -11.81 -16.64
C GLY A 153 11.98 -10.46 -15.92
N ARG A 154 12.02 -9.34 -16.66
CA ARG A 154 11.97 -7.97 -16.11
C ARG A 154 10.66 -7.31 -16.49
N ILE A 155 10.13 -6.49 -15.58
CA ILE A 155 9.01 -5.61 -15.91
C ILE A 155 9.53 -4.50 -16.81
N VAL A 156 8.99 -4.43 -18.04
CA VAL A 156 9.29 -3.34 -18.99
C VAL A 156 8.22 -2.27 -18.96
N ARG A 157 7.01 -2.61 -18.52
CA ARG A 157 5.89 -1.70 -18.40
C ARG A 157 4.86 -2.24 -17.42
N VAL A 158 4.11 -1.33 -16.78
CA VAL A 158 2.87 -1.64 -16.05
C VAL A 158 1.73 -0.92 -16.76
N ILE A 159 0.64 -1.62 -17.05
CA ILE A 159 -0.53 -1.08 -17.74
C ILE A 159 -1.68 -1.02 -16.74
N GLU A 160 -2.23 0.16 -16.51
CA GLU A 160 -3.33 0.35 -15.58
C GLU A 160 -4.64 -0.17 -16.17
N LYS A 161 -5.22 -1.17 -15.54
CA LYS A 161 -6.53 -1.76 -15.90
C LYS A 161 -6.70 -2.05 -17.40
N PRO A 162 -5.81 -2.84 -17.99
CA PRO A 162 -5.87 -3.13 -19.41
C PRO A 162 -7.10 -3.97 -19.75
N SER A 163 -7.73 -3.69 -20.90
CA SER A 163 -8.82 -4.53 -21.42
C SER A 163 -8.33 -5.90 -21.93
N ASP A 164 -7.04 -5.97 -22.29
CA ASP A 164 -6.35 -7.20 -22.72
C ASP A 164 -5.05 -7.32 -21.90
N PRO A 165 -5.09 -8.02 -20.75
CA PRO A 165 -3.96 -8.09 -19.83
C PRO A 165 -2.77 -8.87 -20.43
N PRO A 166 -1.54 -8.31 -20.41
CA PRO A 166 -0.35 -9.01 -20.95
C PRO A 166 0.13 -10.14 -20.05
N SER A 167 -0.35 -10.24 -18.82
CA SER A 167 0.00 -11.32 -17.88
C SER A 167 -1.14 -11.57 -16.87
N SER A 168 -1.06 -12.70 -16.15
CA SER A 168 -1.96 -13.04 -15.05
C SER A 168 -1.58 -12.38 -13.70
N PHE A 169 -0.54 -11.54 -13.68
CA PHE A 169 -0.08 -10.88 -12.48
C PHE A 169 -0.69 -9.50 -12.30
N SER A 170 -0.99 -9.16 -11.06
CA SER A 170 -1.35 -7.82 -10.63
C SER A 170 -0.20 -7.20 -9.83
N VAL A 171 0.10 -5.93 -10.06
CA VAL A 171 0.86 -5.11 -9.12
C VAL A 171 -0.08 -4.80 -7.95
N ILE A 172 0.24 -5.34 -6.79
CA ILE A 172 -0.57 -5.13 -5.59
C ILE A 172 -0.17 -3.82 -4.89
N GLY A 173 -0.98 -3.39 -3.92
CA GLY A 173 -0.78 -2.11 -3.23
C GLY A 173 0.44 -2.05 -2.30
N ILE A 174 1.58 -2.63 -2.71
CA ILE A 174 2.84 -2.58 -1.98
C ILE A 174 3.97 -2.20 -2.94
N TYR A 175 4.57 -1.04 -2.67
CA TYR A 175 5.59 -0.43 -3.50
C TYR A 175 6.78 -0.01 -2.66
N PHE A 176 7.97 -0.17 -3.19
CA PHE A 176 9.21 0.28 -2.56
C PHE A 176 9.86 1.33 -3.47
N TYR A 177 10.26 2.43 -2.89
CA TYR A 177 10.89 3.53 -3.62
C TYR A 177 12.09 4.09 -2.87
N ASP A 178 13.05 4.61 -3.61
CA ASP A 178 14.01 5.58 -3.10
C ASP A 178 13.42 7.01 -3.14
N SER A 179 14.12 7.98 -2.60
CA SER A 179 13.65 9.37 -2.53
C SER A 179 13.50 10.06 -3.89
N SER A 180 14.12 9.55 -4.96
CA SER A 180 13.98 10.12 -6.31
C SER A 180 12.54 10.00 -6.86
N VAL A 181 11.71 9.17 -6.24
CA VAL A 181 10.28 9.05 -6.59
C VAL A 181 9.56 10.40 -6.55
N PHE A 182 9.91 11.28 -5.63
CA PHE A 182 9.27 12.59 -5.51
C PHE A 182 9.57 13.50 -6.70
N GLU A 183 10.74 13.36 -7.33
CA GLU A 183 11.04 14.04 -8.59
C GLU A 183 10.14 13.54 -9.74
N HIS A 184 9.93 12.23 -9.82
CA HIS A 184 9.00 11.66 -10.81
C HIS A 184 7.58 12.13 -10.57
N ILE A 185 7.08 12.11 -9.32
CA ILE A 185 5.73 12.56 -8.98
C ILE A 185 5.48 14.01 -9.42
N ARG A 186 6.46 14.91 -9.26
CA ARG A 186 6.34 16.32 -9.69
C ARG A 186 6.16 16.50 -11.20
N THR A 187 6.53 15.50 -12.00
CA THR A 187 6.39 15.54 -13.46
C THR A 187 5.11 14.91 -13.98
N LEU A 188 4.34 14.24 -13.10
CA LEU A 188 3.10 13.58 -13.50
C LEU A 188 2.03 14.59 -13.88
N THR A 189 1.19 14.19 -14.83
CA THR A 189 -0.05 14.88 -15.16
C THR A 189 -1.23 13.99 -14.75
N PRO A 190 -2.35 14.59 -14.27
CA PRO A 190 -3.52 13.81 -13.92
C PRO A 190 -4.06 13.00 -15.13
N SER A 191 -4.44 11.76 -14.83
CA SER A 191 -5.09 10.87 -15.80
C SER A 191 -6.49 11.37 -16.18
N GLN A 192 -7.16 10.67 -17.08
CA GLN A 192 -8.57 10.95 -17.41
C GLN A 192 -9.51 10.87 -16.21
N ARG A 193 -9.09 10.19 -15.13
CA ARG A 193 -9.82 10.11 -13.86
C ARG A 193 -9.55 11.30 -12.93
N GLY A 194 -8.66 12.22 -13.32
CA GLY A 194 -8.21 13.33 -12.49
C GLY A 194 -7.21 12.93 -11.39
N GLU A 195 -6.63 11.72 -11.46
CA GLU A 195 -5.72 11.16 -10.45
C GLU A 195 -4.28 11.13 -10.95
N LEU A 196 -3.30 11.35 -10.05
CA LEU A 196 -1.89 11.05 -10.29
C LEU A 196 -1.68 9.55 -10.04
N GLU A 197 -1.43 8.81 -11.13
CA GLU A 197 -1.39 7.35 -11.10
C GLU A 197 -0.04 6.85 -10.59
N ILE A 198 -0.06 5.90 -9.67
CA ILE A 198 1.15 5.22 -9.19
C ILE A 198 1.77 4.34 -10.27
N THR A 199 0.98 3.91 -11.25
CA THR A 199 1.43 3.15 -12.40
C THR A 199 2.40 3.95 -13.26
N ASP A 200 2.17 5.26 -13.43
CA ASP A 200 3.08 6.14 -14.17
C ASP A 200 4.42 6.31 -13.43
N VAL A 201 4.39 6.39 -12.10
CA VAL A 201 5.60 6.37 -11.28
C VAL A 201 6.40 5.09 -11.50
N SER A 202 5.72 3.92 -11.45
CA SER A 202 6.38 2.63 -11.68
C SER A 202 7.00 2.54 -13.07
N ASN A 203 6.31 3.09 -14.09
CA ASN A 203 6.81 3.13 -15.47
C ASN A 203 8.05 4.02 -15.62
N ALA A 204 8.15 5.15 -14.90
CA ALA A 204 9.35 5.98 -14.91
C ALA A 204 10.61 5.23 -14.44
N TYR A 205 10.46 4.27 -13.51
CA TYR A 205 11.55 3.37 -13.12
C TYR A 205 11.75 2.21 -14.11
N ALA A 206 10.68 1.65 -14.68
CA ALA A 206 10.75 0.57 -15.66
C ALA A 206 11.52 1.01 -16.92
N ASP A 207 11.22 2.19 -17.46
CA ASP A 207 11.87 2.79 -18.63
C ASP A 207 13.40 2.95 -18.43
N ARG A 208 13.84 3.07 -17.19
CA ARG A 208 15.27 3.17 -16.82
C ARG A 208 15.89 1.82 -16.44
N GLY A 209 15.12 0.73 -16.48
CA GLY A 209 15.57 -0.59 -16.04
C GLY A 209 15.81 -0.71 -14.53
N LEU A 210 15.19 0.17 -13.73
CA LEU A 210 15.36 0.28 -12.28
C LEU A 210 14.20 -0.31 -11.47
N LEU A 211 13.14 -0.82 -12.14
CA LEU A 211 12.01 -1.47 -11.50
C LEU A 211 12.28 -2.97 -11.32
N THR A 212 12.28 -3.42 -10.08
CA THR A 212 12.35 -4.85 -9.73
C THR A 212 11.02 -5.32 -9.14
N HIS A 213 10.86 -6.63 -8.95
CA HIS A 213 9.64 -7.16 -8.35
C HIS A 213 9.91 -8.30 -7.39
N GLY A 214 8.97 -8.52 -6.46
CA GLY A 214 8.77 -9.74 -5.71
C GLY A 214 7.40 -10.33 -6.04
N THR A 215 7.21 -11.63 -5.75
CA THR A 215 5.92 -12.29 -5.98
C THR A 215 5.45 -12.91 -4.68
N LEU A 216 4.20 -12.61 -4.30
CA LEU A 216 3.55 -13.25 -3.16
C LEU A 216 3.04 -14.63 -3.55
N THR A 217 3.32 -15.60 -2.69
CA THR A 217 2.89 -16.99 -2.86
C THR A 217 1.59 -17.29 -2.12
N ASN A 218 1.39 -16.66 -0.95
CA ASN A 218 0.19 -16.82 -0.15
C ASN A 218 -0.93 -15.88 -0.64
N TRP A 219 -2.09 -15.91 0.00
CA TRP A 219 -3.24 -15.10 -0.36
C TRP A 219 -3.00 -13.59 -0.17
N TRP A 220 -3.71 -12.83 -0.97
CA TRP A 220 -3.82 -11.38 -0.92
C TRP A 220 -5.29 -10.99 -1.12
N GLY A 221 -5.76 -9.98 -0.41
CA GLY A 221 -7.09 -9.42 -0.53
C GLY A 221 -7.04 -7.90 -0.69
N ASP A 222 -7.76 -7.38 -1.68
CA ASP A 222 -8.07 -5.96 -1.84
C ASP A 222 -9.46 -5.69 -1.24
N ALA A 223 -9.50 -5.18 -0.01
CA ALA A 223 -10.74 -4.91 0.71
C ALA A 223 -11.42 -3.59 0.31
N GLY A 224 -11.14 -3.07 -0.88
CA GLY A 224 -11.67 -1.80 -1.39
C GLY A 224 -13.07 -1.86 -2.00
N THR A 225 -13.67 -3.05 -2.16
CA THR A 225 -15.05 -3.28 -2.65
C THR A 225 -15.80 -4.20 -1.70
N PHE A 226 -17.13 -4.37 -1.87
CA PHE A 226 -17.92 -5.31 -1.04
C PHE A 226 -17.42 -6.74 -1.18
N GLU A 227 -17.22 -7.19 -2.42
CA GLU A 227 -16.75 -8.54 -2.73
C GLU A 227 -15.33 -8.74 -2.16
N GLY A 228 -14.44 -7.76 -2.36
CA GLY A 228 -13.09 -7.82 -1.82
C GLY A 228 -13.04 -7.78 -0.29
N LEU A 229 -13.92 -7.02 0.36
CA LEU A 229 -14.05 -7.00 1.82
C LEU A 229 -14.53 -8.34 2.36
N GLU A 230 -15.52 -8.97 1.72
CA GLU A 230 -16.03 -10.30 2.09
C GLU A 230 -14.93 -11.36 1.94
N GLU A 231 -14.23 -11.36 0.81
CA GLU A 231 -13.11 -12.25 0.55
C GLU A 231 -11.98 -12.05 1.58
N ALA A 232 -11.55 -10.81 1.81
CA ALA A 232 -10.52 -10.49 2.80
C ALA A 232 -10.92 -10.93 4.22
N ASN A 233 -12.18 -10.74 4.62
CA ASN A 233 -12.70 -11.25 5.89
C ASN A 233 -12.62 -12.77 5.99
N SER A 234 -12.96 -13.49 4.92
CA SER A 234 -12.89 -14.96 4.89
C SER A 234 -11.44 -15.43 5.02
N LEU A 235 -10.52 -14.82 4.28
CA LEU A 235 -9.09 -15.16 4.26
C LEU A 235 -8.40 -14.82 5.60
N ALA A 236 -8.78 -13.71 6.22
CA ALA A 236 -8.19 -13.23 7.47
C ALA A 236 -8.87 -13.77 8.73
N ARG A 237 -9.87 -14.66 8.63
CA ARG A 237 -10.65 -15.15 9.77
C ARG A 237 -9.80 -15.68 10.91
N ASP A 238 -8.77 -16.47 10.58
CA ASP A 238 -7.90 -17.13 11.53
C ASP A 238 -6.55 -16.42 11.71
N LEU A 239 -6.39 -15.25 11.08
CA LEU A 239 -5.19 -14.45 11.23
C LEU A 239 -5.14 -13.83 12.62
N ILE A 240 -4.07 -14.12 13.36
CA ILE A 240 -3.83 -13.60 14.70
C ILE A 240 -2.50 -12.85 14.70
N TYR A 241 -2.53 -11.65 15.26
CA TYR A 241 -1.34 -10.88 15.59
C TYR A 241 -1.07 -11.01 17.09
N GLU A 242 -0.23 -11.98 17.45
CA GLU A 242 0.12 -12.26 18.86
C GLU A 242 0.78 -11.05 19.53
N GLU A 243 1.44 -10.21 18.72
CA GLU A 243 2.11 -9.00 19.17
C GLU A 243 1.15 -7.88 19.60
N ILE A 244 -0.10 -7.95 19.17
CA ILE A 244 -1.15 -7.07 19.66
C ILE A 244 -1.71 -7.78 20.89
N GLY A 245 -1.19 -7.47 22.07
CA GLY A 245 -1.87 -7.84 23.29
C GLY A 245 -3.29 -7.28 23.21
N LEU A 246 -4.28 -8.14 22.95
CA LEU A 246 -5.67 -7.77 23.12
C LEU A 246 -5.79 -7.45 24.59
N GLY A 247 -5.71 -6.16 24.93
CA GLY A 247 -5.88 -5.70 26.29
C GLY A 247 -7.16 -6.32 26.83
N GLU A 248 -7.05 -7.14 27.86
CA GLU A 248 -8.20 -7.49 28.69
C GLU A 248 -8.84 -6.15 29.02
N GLY A 249 -10.08 -5.98 28.58
CA GLY A 249 -10.81 -4.73 28.71
C GLY A 249 -10.84 -4.31 30.19
N THR A 250 -10.25 -3.14 30.46
CA THR A 250 -10.50 -2.36 31.66
C THR A 250 -11.60 -1.37 31.38
#